data_8d8d3b1073224066f3dd37b0f60d9145
#
_entry.id   8d8d3b1073224066f3dd37b0f60d9145
#
_cell.length_a   1.000
_cell.length_b   1.000
_cell.length_c   1.000
_cell.angle_alpha   90.00
_cell.angle_beta   90.00
_cell.angle_gamma   90.00
#
_symmetry.space_group_name_H-M   'P 1'
#
loop_
_entity.id
_entity.type
_entity.pdbx_description
1 polymer ?
#
loop_
_entity_poly.entity_id
_entity_poly.type
_entity_poly.pdbx_seq_one_letter_code
_entity_poly.pdbx_strand_id
1 'polypeptide(L)'
;MKVYNYIAIAFGLVGTTALWSCNDDDVFDNPSGETIIYNISVSNGGLSGADVIPGEINPDAKTIEFTIPAETDIQAVRFTGKLSLGAKFDEEAYDFYTSESTTLERDIRITNVDNEATYHVVLHLNDPVASPLLNSITVKTADGSIARGFVSDANNTVYLNCESSPTAEIVEVNMLPRRSTYKFTAANNGVISADNPGQLVMEFGGRATTLDVDFGGSPVFGADFAKAEVFSFSGGTGNVWKDFAAENTRWAQFDGTNLLLASREGGTFPKTISYNSIRGGSPSENILDVTGIAGGTYLISSCGIAQGHYYICNLTTALPDPVFKIYHWANATAPCETILDTTGVPEVFQGRWGDNFSIDLDENGDGYIWLFDHAGGAFCLRFDVTGFTQVNPEPVRIDCPYTLAYYASMNRIQGEENRYMLTSTYQNAILLVDADLNVYNRIEPEEGKEFPVVAENDARVISFNGERYLITCNGWGWNYSKAQTIRVYDLSQGVDTQMAITNFNQTDRTPIYTFELVGANCSAWSANTGAGIDDEGNLVIMGAAPRGGFSIIRVPKKH
;
A
#
# COMPACT_ATOMS: atom_id res chain seq x y z
N MET A 1 -25.90 41.93 16.86
CA MET A 1 -26.01 41.73 15.40
C MET A 1 -25.38 42.91 14.62
N LYS A 2 -24.22 43.46 15.05
CA LYS A 2 -23.49 44.53 14.36
C LYS A 2 -21.97 44.37 14.31
N VAL A 3 -21.45 43.24 14.74
CA VAL A 3 -19.99 42.97 14.80
C VAL A 3 -19.51 42.14 13.60
N TYR A 4 -20.40 41.39 12.93
CA TYR A 4 -20.02 40.54 11.80
C TYR A 4 -19.82 41.23 10.46
N ASN A 5 -20.30 42.49 10.31
CA ASN A 5 -20.19 43.21 9.03
C ASN A 5 -18.85 43.96 8.83
N TYR A 6 -18.02 44.09 9.86
CA TYR A 6 -16.72 44.77 9.73
C TYR A 6 -15.57 43.84 9.37
N ILE A 7 -15.70 42.54 9.62
CA ILE A 7 -14.66 41.55 9.30
C ILE A 7 -14.68 41.14 7.81
N ALA A 8 -15.87 41.13 7.20
CA ALA A 8 -16.01 40.83 5.78
C ALA A 8 -15.41 41.89 4.83
N ILE A 9 -15.38 43.16 5.28
CA ILE A 9 -14.84 44.28 4.47
C ILE A 9 -13.30 44.32 4.54
N ALA A 10 -12.70 43.90 5.65
CA ALA A 10 -11.25 43.86 5.79
C ALA A 10 -10.59 42.73 4.94
N PHE A 11 -11.26 41.60 4.77
CA PHE A 11 -10.77 40.51 3.92
C PHE A 11 -10.95 40.78 2.42
N GLY A 12 -11.97 41.58 2.05
CA GLY A 12 -12.18 41.96 0.65
C GLY A 12 -11.16 42.97 0.11
N LEU A 13 -10.52 43.75 0.98
CA LEU A 13 -9.53 44.75 0.55
C LEU A 13 -8.09 44.18 0.48
N VAL A 14 -7.79 43.13 1.21
CA VAL A 14 -6.47 42.45 1.12
C VAL A 14 -6.41 41.50 -0.09
N GLY A 15 -7.56 40.93 -0.49
CA GLY A 15 -7.64 40.06 -1.67
C GLY A 15 -7.51 40.81 -3.01
N THR A 16 -7.80 42.09 -3.07
CA THR A 16 -7.76 42.84 -4.34
C THR A 16 -6.41 43.51 -4.63
N THR A 17 -5.52 43.62 -3.65
CA THR A 17 -4.15 44.11 -3.89
C THR A 17 -3.14 43.02 -4.22
N ALA A 18 -3.48 41.74 -3.97
CA ALA A 18 -2.65 40.61 -4.36
C ALA A 18 -2.93 40.10 -5.80
N LEU A 19 -3.98 40.58 -6.45
CA LEU A 19 -4.36 40.18 -7.81
C LEU A 19 -3.77 41.07 -8.93
N TRP A 20 -2.89 42.02 -8.59
CA TRP A 20 -2.29 42.88 -9.60
C TRP A 20 -0.77 42.75 -9.74
N SER A 21 -0.20 41.67 -9.31
CA SER A 21 1.24 41.41 -9.41
C SER A 21 1.61 40.06 -10.01
N CYS A 22 0.82 39.50 -10.89
CA CYS A 22 1.24 38.37 -11.71
C CYS A 22 0.41 38.33 -12.98
N ASN A 23 0.78 39.19 -13.91
CA ASN A 23 0.33 39.06 -15.30
C ASN A 23 1.40 38.32 -16.13
N ASP A 24 2.15 37.42 -15.46
CA ASP A 24 3.13 36.53 -16.10
C ASP A 24 2.68 35.07 -16.12
N ASP A 25 1.44 34.74 -15.72
CA ASP A 25 0.94 33.36 -15.69
C ASP A 25 0.74 32.76 -17.10
N ASP A 26 0.62 33.60 -18.12
CA ASP A 26 0.46 33.15 -19.51
C ASP A 26 1.77 32.64 -20.17
N VAL A 27 2.91 32.86 -19.52
CA VAL A 27 4.22 32.45 -20.08
C VAL A 27 4.59 31.01 -19.68
N PHE A 28 4.03 30.50 -18.58
CA PHE A 28 4.37 29.17 -18.06
C PHE A 28 3.44 28.05 -18.53
N ASP A 29 2.25 28.37 -19.02
CA ASP A 29 1.28 27.37 -19.51
C ASP A 29 1.37 27.09 -21.02
N ASN A 30 2.14 27.87 -21.76
CA ASN A 30 2.34 27.59 -23.17
C ASN A 30 3.43 26.55 -23.36
N PRO A 31 3.15 25.43 -24.05
CA PRO A 31 4.19 24.46 -24.42
C PRO A 31 5.37 25.16 -25.11
N SER A 32 6.58 24.87 -24.65
CA SER A 32 7.79 25.52 -25.21
C SER A 32 8.05 25.15 -26.67
N GLY A 33 7.37 24.12 -27.17
CA GLY A 33 7.66 23.50 -28.46
C GLY A 33 8.94 22.67 -28.47
N GLU A 34 9.69 22.63 -27.36
CA GLU A 34 10.86 21.80 -27.23
C GLU A 34 10.47 20.32 -27.06
N THR A 35 11.34 19.44 -27.54
CA THR A 35 11.16 17.97 -27.47
C THR A 35 12.34 17.31 -26.74
N ILE A 36 12.69 17.87 -25.57
CA ILE A 36 13.84 17.44 -24.76
C ILE A 36 13.38 16.43 -23.72
N ILE A 37 14.16 15.36 -23.54
CA ILE A 37 14.04 14.42 -22.42
C ILE A 37 15.09 14.79 -21.39
N TYR A 38 14.69 15.19 -20.18
CA TYR A 38 15.61 15.53 -19.08
C TYR A 38 15.99 14.29 -18.25
N ASN A 39 15.05 13.38 -18.04
CA ASN A 39 15.27 12.05 -17.52
C ASN A 39 14.21 11.10 -18.09
N ILE A 40 14.53 9.82 -18.09
CA ILE A 40 13.64 8.78 -18.57
C ILE A 40 13.90 7.49 -17.79
N SER A 41 12.87 6.71 -17.55
CA SER A 41 12.95 5.38 -16.96
C SER A 41 12.00 4.43 -17.69
N VAL A 42 12.36 3.15 -17.76
CA VAL A 42 11.39 2.09 -18.00
C VAL A 42 10.53 1.96 -16.75
N SER A 43 9.22 2.07 -16.86
CA SER A 43 8.30 2.06 -15.71
C SER A 43 7.64 0.72 -15.45
N ASN A 44 7.90 -0.28 -16.27
CA ASN A 44 7.34 -1.63 -16.17
C ASN A 44 8.41 -2.71 -16.32
N GLY A 45 9.56 -2.52 -15.68
CA GLY A 45 10.67 -3.48 -15.68
C GLY A 45 10.40 -4.71 -14.83
N GLY A 46 11.21 -5.76 -15.06
CA GLY A 46 11.18 -6.99 -14.28
C GLY A 46 10.01 -7.92 -14.54
N LEU A 47 9.93 -9.01 -13.79
CA LEU A 47 8.95 -10.08 -13.97
C LEU A 47 7.51 -9.61 -13.73
N SER A 48 7.29 -8.85 -12.67
CA SER A 48 5.98 -8.31 -12.29
C SER A 48 5.59 -7.05 -13.06
N GLY A 49 6.52 -6.46 -13.82
CA GLY A 49 6.32 -5.16 -14.45
C GLY A 49 6.33 -4.00 -13.46
N ALA A 50 7.06 -4.15 -12.34
CA ALA A 50 7.06 -3.23 -11.21
C ALA A 50 8.32 -2.37 -11.10
N ASP A 51 9.40 -2.78 -11.76
CA ASP A 51 10.68 -2.10 -11.61
C ASP A 51 10.72 -0.81 -12.43
N VAL A 52 11.16 0.27 -11.78
CA VAL A 52 11.44 1.54 -12.46
C VAL A 52 12.94 1.64 -12.68
N ILE A 53 13.35 1.55 -13.95
CA ILE A 53 14.76 1.44 -14.31
C ILE A 53 15.20 2.70 -15.06
N PRO A 54 16.13 3.49 -14.51
CA PRO A 54 16.58 4.72 -15.15
C PRO A 54 17.37 4.43 -16.43
N GLY A 55 17.25 5.31 -17.41
CA GLY A 55 18.01 5.28 -18.64
C GLY A 55 19.14 6.31 -18.66
N GLU A 56 20.21 5.99 -19.35
CA GLU A 56 21.31 6.90 -19.62
C GLU A 56 21.07 7.63 -20.94
N ILE A 57 20.97 8.97 -20.88
CA ILE A 57 20.66 9.82 -22.03
C ILE A 57 21.94 10.46 -22.56
N ASN A 58 22.21 10.30 -23.85
CA ASN A 58 23.16 11.12 -24.59
C ASN A 58 22.37 12.17 -25.40
N PRO A 59 22.29 13.42 -24.95
CA PRO A 59 21.46 14.43 -25.58
C PRO A 59 21.99 14.86 -26.97
N ASP A 60 23.28 14.81 -27.20
CA ASP A 60 23.91 15.22 -28.46
C ASP A 60 23.64 14.18 -29.55
N ALA A 61 23.77 12.90 -29.21
CA ALA A 61 23.49 11.80 -30.13
C ALA A 61 21.99 11.45 -30.19
N LYS A 62 21.18 11.95 -29.26
CA LYS A 62 19.78 11.54 -29.03
C LYS A 62 19.65 10.02 -28.86
N THR A 63 20.55 9.42 -28.12
CA THR A 63 20.49 8.00 -27.76
C THR A 63 20.14 7.84 -26.29
N ILE A 64 19.45 6.77 -25.95
CA ILE A 64 19.06 6.40 -24.60
C ILE A 64 19.37 4.92 -24.42
N GLU A 65 20.13 4.59 -23.39
CA GLU A 65 20.50 3.21 -23.10
C GLU A 65 19.91 2.78 -21.75
N PHE A 66 19.38 1.55 -21.72
CA PHE A 66 18.87 0.92 -20.52
C PHE A 66 19.49 -0.45 -20.35
N THR A 67 19.79 -0.82 -19.11
CA THR A 67 20.07 -2.20 -18.73
C THR A 67 18.91 -2.71 -17.89
N ILE A 68 18.14 -3.66 -18.42
CA ILE A 68 16.86 -4.11 -17.84
C ILE A 68 16.87 -5.63 -17.58
N PRO A 69 16.08 -6.13 -16.60
CA PRO A 69 15.90 -7.57 -16.41
C PRO A 69 15.37 -8.25 -17.67
N ALA A 70 15.87 -9.44 -17.95
CA ALA A 70 15.40 -10.25 -19.08
C ALA A 70 13.89 -10.56 -18.99
N GLU A 71 13.33 -10.58 -17.80
CA GLU A 71 11.93 -10.85 -17.51
C GLU A 71 10.99 -9.69 -17.87
N THR A 72 11.52 -8.51 -18.17
CA THR A 72 10.72 -7.35 -18.60
C THR A 72 9.88 -7.68 -19.84
N ASP A 73 8.62 -7.24 -19.87
CA ASP A 73 7.76 -7.36 -21.05
C ASP A 73 8.22 -6.41 -22.16
N ILE A 74 9.19 -6.88 -22.95
CA ILE A 74 9.78 -6.11 -24.04
C ILE A 74 8.85 -5.92 -25.24
N GLN A 75 7.68 -6.57 -25.25
CA GLN A 75 6.63 -6.34 -26.27
C GLN A 75 5.72 -5.16 -25.91
N ALA A 76 5.84 -4.64 -24.69
CA ALA A 76 5.03 -3.51 -24.24
C ALA A 76 5.81 -2.63 -23.24
N VAL A 77 7.05 -2.23 -23.56
CA VAL A 77 7.88 -1.37 -22.72
C VAL A 77 7.24 -0.01 -22.56
N ARG A 78 7.11 0.45 -21.33
CA ARG A 78 6.55 1.75 -20.99
C ARG A 78 7.62 2.67 -20.43
N PHE A 79 7.60 3.92 -20.88
CA PHE A 79 8.51 4.93 -20.39
C PHE A 79 7.79 5.96 -19.51
N THR A 80 8.49 6.42 -18.50
CA THR A 80 8.14 7.59 -17.71
C THR A 80 9.34 8.50 -17.62
N GLY A 81 9.13 9.80 -17.36
CA GLY A 81 10.24 10.71 -17.21
C GLY A 81 9.82 12.17 -17.26
N LYS A 82 10.82 13.04 -17.08
CA LYS A 82 10.64 14.49 -17.19
C LYS A 82 10.97 14.93 -18.61
N LEU A 83 9.96 15.44 -19.28
CA LEU A 83 10.06 16.01 -20.64
C LEU A 83 9.96 17.55 -20.58
N SER A 84 10.27 18.23 -21.69
CA SER A 84 9.95 19.65 -21.88
C SER A 84 8.46 19.89 -21.67
N LEU A 85 8.09 21.08 -21.21
CA LEU A 85 6.70 21.45 -20.95
C LEU A 85 5.84 21.26 -22.20
N GLY A 86 4.79 20.42 -22.07
CA GLY A 86 3.88 20.08 -23.15
C GLY A 86 4.35 18.93 -24.06
N ALA A 87 5.57 18.44 -23.87
CA ALA A 87 6.07 17.30 -24.64
C ALA A 87 5.50 15.97 -24.10
N LYS A 88 5.32 15.00 -24.99
CA LYS A 88 4.81 13.66 -24.67
C LYS A 88 5.43 12.60 -25.58
N PHE A 89 5.45 11.37 -25.10
CA PHE A 89 5.73 10.18 -25.91
C PHE A 89 4.63 9.97 -26.94
N ASP A 90 4.97 9.47 -28.13
CA ASP A 90 4.01 9.21 -29.20
C ASP A 90 3.21 7.92 -29.01
N GLU A 91 3.71 6.98 -28.21
CA GLU A 91 3.04 5.73 -27.85
C GLU A 91 2.98 5.58 -26.32
N GLU A 92 1.99 4.85 -25.82
CA GLU A 92 1.90 4.49 -24.37
C GLU A 92 2.79 3.32 -24.02
N ALA A 93 3.05 2.43 -24.98
CA ALA A 93 3.91 1.27 -24.82
C ALA A 93 4.56 0.91 -26.16
N TYR A 94 5.80 0.47 -26.11
CA TYR A 94 6.65 0.24 -27.26
C TYR A 94 7.04 -1.24 -27.35
N ASP A 95 6.85 -1.85 -28.52
CA ASP A 95 7.30 -3.22 -28.80
C ASP A 95 8.74 -3.20 -29.30
N PHE A 96 9.67 -3.69 -28.47
CA PHE A 96 11.08 -3.86 -28.79
C PHE A 96 11.43 -5.26 -29.30
N TYR A 97 10.50 -6.20 -29.28
CA TYR A 97 10.79 -7.58 -29.65
C TYR A 97 10.97 -7.73 -31.17
N THR A 98 12.21 -7.90 -31.59
CA THR A 98 12.56 -8.16 -32.99
C THR A 98 13.18 -9.55 -33.19
N SER A 99 13.83 -10.09 -32.15
CA SER A 99 14.52 -11.39 -32.17
C SER A 99 14.89 -11.81 -30.75
N GLU A 100 15.47 -12.98 -30.57
CA GLU A 100 16.05 -13.48 -29.31
C GLU A 100 17.41 -12.83 -28.96
N SER A 101 17.60 -11.57 -29.30
CA SER A 101 18.80 -10.80 -28.97
C SER A 101 18.74 -10.30 -27.52
N THR A 102 19.91 -10.20 -26.89
CA THR A 102 20.06 -9.53 -25.58
C THR A 102 20.23 -8.02 -25.70
N THR A 103 20.36 -7.50 -26.92
CA THR A 103 20.37 -6.07 -27.21
C THR A 103 19.28 -5.78 -28.22
N LEU A 104 18.35 -4.90 -27.85
CA LEU A 104 17.18 -4.55 -28.64
C LEU A 104 17.18 -3.05 -28.87
N GLU A 105 16.79 -2.64 -30.08
CA GLU A 105 16.87 -1.24 -30.49
C GLU A 105 15.55 -0.81 -31.12
N ARG A 106 15.12 0.41 -30.79
CA ARG A 106 13.95 1.05 -31.40
C ARG A 106 14.06 2.56 -31.32
N ASP A 107 13.59 3.23 -32.35
CA ASP A 107 13.36 4.66 -32.33
C ASP A 107 12.02 4.97 -31.64
N ILE A 108 12.04 5.95 -30.73
CA ILE A 108 10.84 6.51 -30.08
C ILE A 108 10.73 7.99 -30.43
N ARG A 109 9.52 8.51 -30.49
CA ARG A 109 9.28 9.91 -30.82
C ARG A 109 8.70 10.68 -29.64
N ILE A 110 9.20 11.89 -29.48
CA ILE A 110 8.68 12.89 -28.56
C ILE A 110 8.03 13.99 -29.40
N THR A 111 6.77 14.28 -29.10
CA THR A 111 6.00 15.32 -29.80
C THR A 111 5.67 16.45 -28.84
N ASN A 112 5.72 17.70 -29.33
CA ASN A 112 5.34 18.90 -28.59
C ASN A 112 4.82 19.96 -29.56
N VAL A 113 3.52 20.26 -29.49
CA VAL A 113 2.82 21.14 -30.46
C VAL A 113 3.05 20.63 -31.89
N ASP A 114 3.77 21.37 -32.73
CA ASP A 114 4.08 21.03 -34.12
C ASP A 114 5.50 20.44 -34.29
N ASN A 115 6.25 20.26 -33.21
CA ASN A 115 7.60 19.76 -33.23
C ASN A 115 7.68 18.29 -32.83
N GLU A 116 8.65 17.59 -33.40
CA GLU A 116 8.98 16.22 -33.02
C GLU A 116 10.48 16.00 -32.94
N ALA A 117 10.89 15.09 -32.08
CA ALA A 117 12.26 14.58 -32.02
C ALA A 117 12.25 13.07 -31.90
N THR A 118 13.16 12.44 -32.59
CA THR A 118 13.38 11.00 -32.51
C THR A 118 14.59 10.73 -31.62
N TYR A 119 14.43 9.79 -30.69
CA TYR A 119 15.49 9.26 -29.83
C TYR A 119 15.67 7.79 -30.16
N HIS A 120 16.92 7.38 -30.33
CA HIS A 120 17.28 5.98 -30.53
C HIS A 120 17.45 5.31 -29.17
N VAL A 121 16.61 4.33 -28.85
CA VAL A 121 16.62 3.62 -27.57
C VAL A 121 17.23 2.24 -27.74
N VAL A 122 18.17 1.92 -26.85
CA VAL A 122 18.83 0.62 -26.78
C VAL A 122 18.52 -0.02 -25.42
N LEU A 123 17.99 -1.23 -25.44
CA LEU A 123 17.75 -2.05 -24.26
C LEU A 123 18.76 -3.18 -24.21
N HIS A 124 19.54 -3.24 -23.14
CA HIS A 124 20.43 -4.36 -22.83
C HIS A 124 19.75 -5.25 -21.82
N LEU A 125 19.45 -6.50 -22.18
CA LEU A 125 18.82 -7.46 -21.29
C LEU A 125 19.87 -8.17 -20.43
N ASN A 126 19.66 -8.16 -19.12
CA ASN A 126 20.45 -8.97 -18.20
C ASN A 126 20.21 -10.46 -18.40
N ASP A 127 21.01 -11.32 -17.78
CA ASP A 127 20.73 -12.74 -17.71
C ASP A 127 19.43 -13.00 -16.89
N PRO A 128 18.58 -13.97 -17.30
CA PRO A 128 17.38 -14.32 -16.57
C PRO A 128 17.68 -14.77 -15.13
N VAL A 129 17.01 -14.18 -14.15
CA VAL A 129 17.18 -14.47 -12.72
C VAL A 129 15.96 -15.12 -12.09
N ALA A 130 14.76 -14.92 -12.65
CA ALA A 130 13.52 -15.47 -12.14
C ALA A 130 13.03 -16.68 -12.96
N SER A 131 12.35 -17.62 -12.31
CA SER A 131 11.61 -18.68 -12.97
C SER A 131 10.26 -18.16 -13.45
N PRO A 132 9.72 -18.69 -14.57
CA PRO A 132 8.44 -18.23 -15.09
C PRO A 132 7.28 -18.54 -14.14
N LEU A 133 6.27 -17.67 -14.14
CA LEU A 133 5.05 -17.80 -13.35
C LEU A 133 3.85 -18.00 -14.27
N LEU A 134 2.87 -18.81 -13.83
CA LEU A 134 1.56 -18.88 -14.48
C LEU A 134 0.70 -17.70 -14.03
N ASN A 135 0.38 -16.81 -14.98
CA ASN A 135 -0.51 -15.69 -14.71
C ASN A 135 -1.99 -16.10 -14.80
N SER A 136 -2.36 -16.84 -15.85
CA SER A 136 -3.71 -17.39 -15.99
C SER A 136 -3.73 -18.60 -16.92
N ILE A 137 -4.71 -19.46 -16.71
CA ILE A 137 -5.01 -20.57 -17.61
C ILE A 137 -6.52 -20.68 -17.83
N THR A 138 -6.92 -20.89 -19.07
CA THR A 138 -8.30 -21.12 -19.47
C THR A 138 -8.39 -22.44 -20.22
N VAL A 139 -9.33 -23.26 -19.83
CA VAL A 139 -9.61 -24.55 -20.46
C VAL A 139 -11.07 -24.67 -20.86
N LYS A 140 -11.34 -25.52 -21.83
CA LYS A 140 -12.70 -25.87 -22.26
C LYS A 140 -12.98 -27.31 -21.90
N THR A 141 -14.02 -27.53 -21.15
CA THR A 141 -14.48 -28.86 -20.69
C THR A 141 -15.13 -29.67 -21.80
N ALA A 142 -15.33 -30.95 -21.59
CA ALA A 142 -15.93 -31.85 -22.57
C ALA A 142 -17.36 -31.46 -22.99
N ASP A 143 -18.10 -30.76 -22.11
CA ASP A 143 -19.44 -30.23 -22.41
C ASP A 143 -19.42 -28.88 -23.15
N GLY A 144 -18.23 -28.32 -23.37
CA GLY A 144 -18.01 -27.04 -24.04
C GLY A 144 -17.98 -25.83 -23.12
N SER A 145 -18.13 -26.00 -21.82
CA SER A 145 -18.02 -24.91 -20.83
C SER A 145 -16.57 -24.42 -20.73
N ILE A 146 -16.40 -23.13 -20.41
CA ILE A 146 -15.08 -22.53 -20.17
C ILE A 146 -14.82 -22.48 -18.67
N ALA A 147 -13.69 -23.04 -18.24
CA ALA A 147 -13.22 -22.98 -16.85
C ALA A 147 -11.88 -22.25 -16.77
N ARG A 148 -11.67 -21.53 -15.67
CA ARG A 148 -10.39 -20.89 -15.35
C ARG A 148 -9.67 -21.71 -14.29
N GLY A 149 -8.37 -21.90 -14.51
CA GLY A 149 -7.51 -22.56 -13.53
C GLY A 149 -6.99 -21.59 -12.48
N PHE A 150 -6.64 -22.15 -11.32
CA PHE A 150 -6.06 -21.43 -10.18
C PHE A 150 -4.74 -22.08 -9.79
N VAL A 151 -3.74 -21.28 -9.47
CA VAL A 151 -2.46 -21.77 -8.95
C VAL A 151 -2.48 -21.73 -7.43
N SER A 152 -2.04 -22.81 -6.80
CA SER A 152 -1.74 -22.85 -5.38
C SER A 152 -0.24 -22.97 -5.18
N ASP A 153 0.39 -21.90 -4.71
CA ASP A 153 1.83 -21.88 -4.41
C ASP A 153 2.19 -22.84 -3.26
N ALA A 154 1.23 -23.07 -2.35
CA ALA A 154 1.46 -23.92 -1.18
C ALA A 154 1.76 -25.38 -1.55
N ASN A 155 1.29 -25.87 -2.69
CA ASN A 155 1.48 -27.23 -3.15
C ASN A 155 1.92 -27.35 -4.62
N ASN A 156 2.32 -26.23 -5.24
CA ASN A 156 2.77 -26.16 -6.63
C ASN A 156 1.79 -26.83 -7.61
N THR A 157 0.48 -26.57 -7.45
CA THR A 157 -0.57 -27.20 -8.24
C THR A 157 -1.41 -26.16 -8.95
N VAL A 158 -1.72 -26.41 -10.22
CA VAL A 158 -2.76 -25.68 -10.96
C VAL A 158 -4.05 -26.50 -10.95
N TYR A 159 -5.10 -25.96 -10.35
CA TYR A 159 -6.45 -26.52 -10.32
C TYR A 159 -7.26 -25.99 -11.48
N LEU A 160 -7.78 -26.88 -12.34
CA LEU A 160 -8.48 -26.47 -13.57
C LEU A 160 -9.98 -26.20 -13.36
N ASN A 161 -10.51 -26.48 -12.17
CA ASN A 161 -11.92 -26.28 -11.80
C ASN A 161 -12.91 -26.93 -12.80
N CYS A 162 -12.63 -28.17 -13.15
CA CYS A 162 -13.42 -28.95 -14.11
C CYS A 162 -13.64 -30.40 -13.65
N GLU A 163 -13.90 -30.62 -12.35
CA GLU A 163 -14.04 -31.92 -11.67
C GLU A 163 -14.96 -32.92 -12.39
N SER A 164 -16.06 -32.45 -12.97
CA SER A 164 -17.04 -33.31 -13.62
C SER A 164 -16.67 -33.63 -15.07
N SER A 165 -15.61 -33.07 -15.60
CA SER A 165 -15.21 -33.26 -17.00
C SER A 165 -14.12 -34.32 -17.11
N PRO A 166 -14.28 -35.34 -17.99
CA PRO A 166 -13.21 -36.34 -18.21
C PRO A 166 -12.00 -35.78 -18.94
N THR A 167 -12.17 -34.64 -19.64
CA THR A 167 -11.11 -33.99 -20.41
C THR A 167 -11.24 -32.47 -20.37
N ALA A 168 -10.11 -31.78 -20.54
CA ALA A 168 -10.04 -30.34 -20.71
C ALA A 168 -9.17 -29.97 -21.92
N GLU A 169 -9.69 -29.20 -22.85
CA GLU A 169 -8.94 -28.61 -23.95
C GLU A 169 -8.31 -27.30 -23.47
N ILE A 170 -6.99 -27.13 -23.67
CA ILE A 170 -6.26 -25.93 -23.32
C ILE A 170 -6.63 -24.84 -24.31
N VAL A 171 -7.27 -23.76 -23.84
CA VAL A 171 -7.66 -22.61 -24.66
C VAL A 171 -6.59 -21.55 -24.64
N GLU A 172 -6.09 -21.21 -23.45
CA GLU A 172 -5.12 -20.14 -23.25
C GLU A 172 -4.26 -20.39 -22.02
N VAL A 173 -2.97 -20.08 -22.12
CA VAL A 173 -2.02 -20.08 -21.00
C VAL A 173 -1.24 -18.78 -21.05
N ASN A 174 -1.43 -17.92 -20.05
CA ASN A 174 -0.70 -16.67 -19.94
C ASN A 174 0.36 -16.81 -18.85
N MET A 175 1.58 -16.44 -19.17
CA MET A 175 2.76 -16.59 -18.28
C MET A 175 3.48 -15.24 -18.15
N LEU A 176 4.27 -15.14 -17.10
CA LEU A 176 5.25 -14.07 -16.90
C LEU A 176 6.65 -14.69 -16.83
N PRO A 177 7.62 -14.21 -17.59
CA PRO A 177 7.48 -13.28 -18.72
C PRO A 177 6.60 -13.84 -19.85
N ARG A 178 5.97 -12.99 -20.65
CA ARG A 178 5.14 -13.40 -21.79
C ARG A 178 5.88 -14.31 -22.79
N ARG A 179 7.19 -14.16 -22.92
CA ARG A 179 8.03 -14.95 -23.80
C ARG A 179 8.34 -16.35 -23.28
N SER A 180 7.80 -16.73 -22.11
CA SER A 180 7.94 -18.08 -21.59
C SER A 180 7.28 -19.09 -22.52
N THR A 181 7.86 -20.29 -22.61
CA THR A 181 7.26 -21.42 -23.29
C THR A 181 6.65 -22.36 -22.28
N TYR A 182 5.68 -23.16 -22.68
CA TYR A 182 5.07 -24.15 -21.82
C TYR A 182 4.79 -25.46 -22.51
N LYS A 183 4.68 -26.51 -21.71
CA LYS A 183 4.18 -27.81 -22.15
C LYS A 183 3.40 -28.49 -21.00
N PHE A 184 2.37 -29.22 -21.37
CA PHE A 184 1.73 -30.18 -20.46
C PHE A 184 2.31 -31.56 -20.73
N THR A 185 2.81 -32.25 -19.69
CA THR A 185 3.53 -33.51 -19.85
C THR A 185 2.63 -34.67 -20.31
N ALA A 186 1.31 -34.60 -20.06
CA ALA A 186 0.33 -35.62 -20.41
C ALA A 186 -0.69 -35.15 -21.46
N ALA A 187 -0.59 -33.91 -21.98
CA ALA A 187 -1.52 -33.42 -23.01
C ALA A 187 -1.32 -34.13 -24.35
N ASN A 188 -2.43 -34.47 -25.00
CA ASN A 188 -2.46 -34.98 -26.36
C ASN A 188 -3.25 -34.02 -27.26
N ASN A 189 -2.57 -33.41 -28.22
CA ASN A 189 -3.14 -32.38 -29.12
C ASN A 189 -3.87 -31.24 -28.36
N GLY A 190 -3.28 -30.75 -27.28
CA GLY A 190 -3.87 -29.67 -26.48
C GLY A 190 -5.00 -30.10 -25.53
N VAL A 191 -5.27 -31.41 -25.41
CA VAL A 191 -6.28 -31.95 -24.51
C VAL A 191 -5.63 -32.69 -23.36
N ILE A 192 -6.04 -32.42 -22.14
CA ILE A 192 -5.61 -33.08 -20.90
C ILE A 192 -6.74 -34.01 -20.43
N SER A 193 -6.37 -35.20 -19.89
CA SER A 193 -7.32 -36.15 -19.32
C SER A 193 -7.34 -36.08 -17.78
N ALA A 194 -8.52 -36.16 -17.17
CA ALA A 194 -8.67 -36.21 -15.72
C ALA A 194 -7.99 -37.45 -15.08
N ASP A 195 -7.97 -38.59 -15.79
CA ASP A 195 -7.31 -39.81 -15.30
C ASP A 195 -5.78 -39.73 -15.27
N ASN A 196 -5.20 -38.83 -16.06
CA ASN A 196 -3.77 -38.55 -16.12
C ASN A 196 -3.50 -37.10 -16.51
N PRO A 197 -3.66 -36.17 -15.60
CA PRO A 197 -3.54 -34.74 -15.91
C PRO A 197 -2.08 -34.29 -16.16
N GLY A 198 -1.11 -35.02 -15.59
CA GLY A 198 0.31 -34.69 -15.72
C GLY A 198 0.72 -33.40 -15.03
N GLN A 199 1.68 -32.73 -15.64
CA GLN A 199 2.25 -31.48 -15.12
C GLN A 199 2.27 -30.40 -16.18
N LEU A 200 2.14 -29.14 -15.76
CA LEU A 200 2.46 -27.97 -16.55
C LEU A 200 3.90 -27.56 -16.26
N VAL A 201 4.74 -27.61 -17.30
CA VAL A 201 6.14 -27.15 -17.23
C VAL A 201 6.24 -25.86 -18.03
N MET A 202 6.71 -24.79 -17.39
CA MET A 202 6.96 -23.48 -18.00
C MET A 202 8.47 -23.23 -18.02
N GLU A 203 8.99 -22.68 -19.10
CA GLU A 203 10.42 -22.46 -19.28
C GLU A 203 10.71 -21.04 -19.81
N PHE A 204 11.72 -20.36 -19.25
CA PHE A 204 12.23 -19.09 -19.69
C PHE A 204 13.73 -18.96 -19.37
N GLY A 205 14.56 -18.65 -20.38
CA GLY A 205 15.97 -18.37 -20.19
C GLY A 205 16.76 -19.47 -19.46
N GLY A 206 16.41 -20.74 -19.68
CA GLY A 206 17.03 -21.89 -19.03
C GLY A 206 16.53 -22.16 -17.60
N ARG A 207 15.56 -21.40 -17.12
CA ARG A 207 14.86 -21.63 -15.84
C ARG A 207 13.51 -22.26 -16.08
N ALA A 208 13.04 -23.06 -15.15
CA ALA A 208 11.77 -23.75 -15.27
C ALA A 208 10.95 -23.68 -13.97
N THR A 209 9.63 -23.63 -14.14
CA THR A 209 8.64 -23.87 -13.08
C THR A 209 7.79 -25.06 -13.48
N THR A 210 7.55 -25.98 -12.55
CA THR A 210 6.70 -27.15 -12.77
C THR A 210 5.55 -27.13 -11.77
N LEU A 211 4.32 -27.20 -12.27
CA LEU A 211 3.11 -27.29 -11.48
C LEU A 211 2.42 -28.62 -11.76
N ASP A 212 1.96 -29.30 -10.72
CA ASP A 212 1.05 -30.44 -10.88
C ASP A 212 -0.30 -29.94 -11.42
N VAL A 213 -0.96 -30.74 -12.25
CA VAL A 213 -2.28 -30.39 -12.81
C VAL A 213 -3.34 -31.22 -12.11
N ASP A 214 -4.38 -30.54 -11.60
CA ASP A 214 -5.51 -31.17 -10.94
C ASP A 214 -6.81 -30.70 -11.61
N PHE A 215 -7.68 -31.63 -11.95
CA PHE A 215 -9.02 -31.34 -12.49
C PHE A 215 -10.02 -30.95 -11.41
N GLY A 216 -9.69 -31.25 -10.16
CA GLY A 216 -10.52 -30.99 -8.99
C GLY A 216 -10.89 -29.53 -8.85
N GLY A 217 -11.89 -29.28 -8.02
CA GLY A 217 -12.22 -27.94 -7.57
C GLY A 217 -11.00 -27.30 -6.93
N SER A 218 -10.78 -26.04 -7.22
CA SER A 218 -9.77 -25.29 -6.50
C SER A 218 -9.97 -25.49 -5.00
N PRO A 219 -8.90 -25.60 -4.20
CA PRO A 219 -9.04 -25.50 -2.77
C PRO A 219 -9.94 -24.31 -2.47
N VAL A 220 -10.82 -24.44 -1.50
CA VAL A 220 -11.71 -23.33 -1.16
C VAL A 220 -10.84 -22.25 -0.54
N PHE A 221 -10.53 -21.24 -1.34
CA PHE A 221 -9.70 -20.13 -0.95
C PHE A 221 -10.48 -19.08 -0.16
N GLY A 222 -9.74 -18.33 0.64
CA GLY A 222 -10.20 -17.10 1.26
C GLY A 222 -10.92 -17.27 2.58
N ALA A 223 -11.44 -16.13 3.03
CA ALA A 223 -12.13 -15.96 4.29
C ALA A 223 -13.66 -16.03 4.11
N ASP A 224 -14.34 -16.72 5.02
CA ASP A 224 -15.81 -16.84 5.03
C ASP A 224 -16.43 -15.67 5.80
N PHE A 225 -16.56 -14.52 5.16
CA PHE A 225 -17.15 -13.32 5.77
C PHE A 225 -18.62 -13.49 6.17
N ALA A 226 -19.34 -14.51 5.64
CA ALA A 226 -20.69 -14.81 6.08
C ALA A 226 -20.71 -15.41 7.49
N LYS A 227 -19.59 -15.95 7.96
CA LYS A 227 -19.39 -16.49 9.31
C LYS A 227 -18.53 -15.60 10.20
N ALA A 228 -18.37 -14.33 9.84
CA ALA A 228 -17.60 -13.40 10.63
C ALA A 228 -18.15 -13.23 12.05
N GLU A 229 -17.29 -13.36 13.05
CA GLU A 229 -17.58 -13.03 14.45
C GLU A 229 -17.07 -11.62 14.75
N VAL A 230 -17.91 -10.79 15.38
CA VAL A 230 -17.54 -9.40 15.65
C VAL A 230 -17.49 -9.16 17.16
N PHE A 231 -16.32 -8.75 17.64
CA PHE A 231 -16.08 -8.29 19.00
C PHE A 231 -16.04 -6.76 18.97
N SER A 232 -17.20 -6.13 19.19
CA SER A 232 -17.34 -4.70 18.98
C SER A 232 -17.47 -3.93 20.27
N PHE A 233 -16.63 -2.89 20.38
CA PHE A 233 -16.66 -1.84 21.38
C PHE A 233 -16.82 -0.50 20.67
N SER A 234 -17.77 -0.43 19.75
CA SER A 234 -18.04 0.73 18.90
C SER A 234 -19.35 1.42 19.27
N GLY A 235 -19.49 2.68 18.84
CA GLY A 235 -20.70 3.48 19.05
C GLY A 235 -21.96 2.86 18.44
N GLY A 236 -21.82 2.13 17.34
CA GLY A 236 -22.93 1.43 16.68
C GLY A 236 -23.55 0.33 17.50
N THR A 237 -22.82 -0.26 18.43
CA THR A 237 -23.33 -1.29 19.35
C THR A 237 -23.82 -0.70 20.68
N GLY A 238 -23.66 0.61 20.91
CA GLY A 238 -23.94 1.27 22.19
C GLY A 238 -22.96 0.91 23.31
N ASN A 239 -21.86 0.22 23.01
CA ASN A 239 -20.85 -0.25 23.96
C ASN A 239 -19.46 0.27 23.60
N VAL A 240 -19.32 1.59 23.43
CA VAL A 240 -18.04 2.23 23.16
C VAL A 240 -17.06 1.95 24.30
N TRP A 241 -15.87 1.49 23.97
CA TRP A 241 -14.81 1.35 24.96
C TRP A 241 -14.55 2.70 25.65
N LYS A 242 -14.50 2.71 26.97
CA LYS A 242 -14.40 3.94 27.79
C LYS A 242 -13.33 4.93 27.32
N ASP A 243 -12.22 4.44 26.81
CA ASP A 243 -11.08 5.25 26.38
C ASP A 243 -11.33 5.97 25.04
N PHE A 244 -12.25 5.46 24.22
CA PHE A 244 -12.69 6.10 22.99
C PHE A 244 -13.88 7.06 23.19
N ALA A 245 -14.38 7.20 24.38
CA ALA A 245 -15.41 8.20 24.68
C ALA A 245 -14.88 9.62 24.48
N ALA A 246 -13.59 9.84 24.69
CA ALA A 246 -12.90 11.09 24.43
C ALA A 246 -12.25 11.11 23.03
N GLU A 247 -12.16 12.29 22.43
CA GLU A 247 -11.59 12.52 21.12
C GLU A 247 -10.05 12.37 21.08
N ASN A 248 -9.42 12.38 22.25
CA ASN A 248 -7.97 12.35 22.38
C ASN A 248 -7.36 10.95 22.29
N THR A 249 -8.15 9.89 22.38
CA THR A 249 -7.72 8.53 22.04
C THR A 249 -7.85 8.36 20.53
N ARG A 250 -6.73 8.51 19.84
CA ARG A 250 -6.70 8.65 18.37
C ARG A 250 -6.00 7.51 17.68
N TRP A 251 -5.21 6.73 18.41
CA TRP A 251 -4.37 5.70 17.84
C TRP A 251 -4.58 4.35 18.49
N ALA A 252 -4.78 3.37 17.66
CA ALA A 252 -4.81 1.97 18.00
C ALA A 252 -4.01 1.19 16.95
N GLN A 253 -3.22 0.23 17.37
CA GLN A 253 -2.53 -0.72 16.50
C GLN A 253 -2.83 -2.14 16.95
N PHE A 254 -2.85 -3.07 15.99
CA PHE A 254 -3.17 -4.47 16.26
C PHE A 254 -2.32 -5.38 15.36
N ASP A 255 -1.68 -6.37 15.96
CA ASP A 255 -0.78 -7.31 15.29
C ASP A 255 -1.37 -8.72 15.11
N GLY A 256 -2.66 -8.90 15.41
CA GLY A 256 -3.31 -10.22 15.46
C GLY A 256 -3.38 -10.81 16.88
N THR A 257 -2.56 -10.33 17.81
CA THR A 257 -2.41 -10.84 19.17
C THR A 257 -2.75 -9.80 20.23
N ASN A 258 -2.28 -8.57 20.06
CA ASN A 258 -2.47 -7.49 21.01
C ASN A 258 -2.96 -6.23 20.32
N LEU A 259 -3.90 -5.55 20.97
CA LEU A 259 -4.31 -4.19 20.67
C LEU A 259 -3.50 -3.23 21.54
N LEU A 260 -2.78 -2.30 20.93
CA LEU A 260 -2.08 -1.22 21.59
C LEU A 260 -2.87 0.08 21.43
N LEU A 261 -3.12 0.78 22.52
CA LEU A 261 -3.86 2.04 22.55
C LEU A 261 -2.96 3.18 23.00
N ALA A 262 -3.00 4.31 22.28
CA ALA A 262 -2.37 5.56 22.66
C ALA A 262 -3.40 6.70 22.76
N SER A 263 -3.26 7.53 23.80
CA SER A 263 -4.15 8.68 24.03
C SER A 263 -3.35 9.89 24.48
N ARG A 264 -3.72 11.05 23.94
CA ARG A 264 -3.19 12.35 24.32
C ARG A 264 -3.64 12.81 25.72
N GLU A 265 -4.59 12.10 26.32
CA GLU A 265 -5.05 12.41 27.68
C GLU A 265 -4.03 12.00 28.75
N GLY A 266 -3.07 11.14 28.41
CA GLY A 266 -2.10 10.61 29.38
C GLY A 266 -2.76 9.75 30.45
N GLY A 267 -2.18 9.71 31.64
CA GLY A 267 -2.75 8.99 32.78
C GLY A 267 -2.53 7.48 32.70
N THR A 268 -3.53 6.75 32.21
CA THR A 268 -3.50 5.29 32.08
C THR A 268 -3.08 4.81 30.70
N PHE A 269 -2.39 5.63 29.93
CA PHE A 269 -1.86 5.30 28.63
C PHE A 269 -0.32 5.39 28.60
N PRO A 270 0.35 4.64 27.71
CA PRO A 270 -0.20 3.68 26.74
C PRO A 270 -0.64 2.37 27.42
N LYS A 271 -1.52 1.62 26.77
CA LYS A 271 -1.98 0.33 27.27
C LYS A 271 -2.15 -0.70 26.17
N THR A 272 -2.04 -1.97 26.54
CA THR A 272 -2.33 -3.11 25.66
C THR A 272 -3.56 -3.86 26.14
N ILE A 273 -4.27 -4.51 25.20
CA ILE A 273 -5.37 -5.43 25.48
C ILE A 273 -5.13 -6.68 24.65
N SER A 274 -5.06 -7.82 25.31
CA SER A 274 -4.88 -9.11 24.63
C SER A 274 -6.12 -9.47 23.81
N TYR A 275 -5.93 -9.88 22.57
CA TYR A 275 -7.00 -10.37 21.70
C TYR A 275 -7.75 -11.56 22.33
N ASN A 276 -7.04 -12.48 22.96
CA ASN A 276 -7.67 -13.61 23.67
C ASN A 276 -8.60 -13.16 24.78
N SER A 277 -8.29 -12.07 25.50
CA SER A 277 -9.18 -11.51 26.51
C SER A 277 -10.41 -10.85 25.90
N ILE A 278 -10.27 -10.20 24.74
CA ILE A 278 -11.37 -9.62 23.98
C ILE A 278 -12.31 -10.73 23.49
N ARG A 279 -11.75 -11.79 22.88
CA ARG A 279 -12.49 -12.96 22.41
C ARG A 279 -13.23 -13.68 23.53
N GLY A 280 -12.62 -13.77 24.70
CA GLY A 280 -13.23 -14.34 25.91
C GLY A 280 -14.33 -13.48 26.55
N GLY A 281 -14.63 -12.29 26.00
CA GLY A 281 -15.67 -11.40 26.50
C GLY A 281 -15.31 -10.63 27.77
N SER A 282 -14.03 -10.68 28.19
CA SER A 282 -13.52 -10.01 29.39
C SER A 282 -12.18 -9.33 29.08
N PRO A 283 -12.20 -8.23 28.31
CA PRO A 283 -10.98 -7.53 27.93
C PRO A 283 -10.15 -7.13 29.15
N SER A 284 -8.90 -7.56 29.15
CA SER A 284 -7.93 -7.28 30.22
C SER A 284 -6.90 -6.27 29.73
N GLU A 285 -6.88 -5.11 30.39
CA GLU A 285 -5.92 -4.05 30.11
C GLU A 285 -4.61 -4.28 30.84
N ASN A 286 -3.50 -4.00 30.16
CA ASN A 286 -2.19 -3.87 30.79
C ASN A 286 -1.62 -2.49 30.46
N ILE A 287 -1.36 -1.68 31.50
CA ILE A 287 -0.78 -0.34 31.37
C ILE A 287 0.73 -0.51 31.26
N LEU A 288 1.31 0.04 30.20
CA LEU A 288 2.77 0.03 30.01
C LEU A 288 3.45 0.97 31.01
N ASP A 289 4.67 0.65 31.41
CA ASP A 289 5.46 1.52 32.27
C ASP A 289 5.73 2.86 31.56
N VAL A 290 5.35 3.96 32.19
CA VAL A 290 5.53 5.32 31.67
C VAL A 290 6.67 6.08 32.35
N THR A 291 7.48 5.38 33.12
CA THR A 291 8.63 5.97 33.82
C THR A 291 9.62 6.52 32.79
N GLY A 292 9.94 7.81 32.87
CA GLY A 292 10.89 8.48 32.00
C GLY A 292 10.26 9.11 30.75
N ILE A 293 8.96 8.93 30.49
CA ILE A 293 8.28 9.65 29.39
C ILE A 293 8.21 11.14 29.73
N ALA A 294 8.78 11.98 28.86
CA ALA A 294 8.82 13.41 29.07
C ALA A 294 8.98 14.19 27.74
N GLY A 295 8.45 15.41 27.72
CA GLY A 295 8.62 16.35 26.59
C GLY A 295 7.46 16.35 25.60
N GLY A 296 7.50 17.35 24.68
CA GLY A 296 6.46 17.57 23.68
C GLY A 296 5.23 18.28 24.21
N THR A 297 4.31 18.60 23.28
CA THR A 297 2.99 19.18 23.58
C THR A 297 2.06 18.13 24.22
N TYR A 298 2.14 16.90 23.74
CA TYR A 298 1.52 15.73 24.35
C TYR A 298 2.60 14.66 24.54
N LEU A 299 2.67 14.11 25.73
CA LEU A 299 3.65 13.07 26.10
C LEU A 299 3.47 11.78 25.31
N ILE A 300 2.22 11.48 24.94
CA ILE A 300 1.78 10.30 24.20
C ILE A 300 0.91 10.79 23.06
N SER A 301 1.15 10.30 21.84
CA SER A 301 0.34 10.68 20.68
C SER A 301 0.01 9.50 19.79
N SER A 302 0.96 8.95 19.05
CA SER A 302 0.75 7.84 18.14
C SER A 302 1.48 6.58 18.62
N CYS A 303 1.07 5.42 18.10
CA CYS A 303 1.62 4.12 18.49
C CYS A 303 1.88 3.21 17.30
N GLY A 304 2.81 2.27 17.45
CA GLY A 304 3.15 1.23 16.50
C GLY A 304 3.47 -0.09 17.20
N ILE A 305 3.24 -1.20 16.53
CA ILE A 305 3.66 -2.55 16.96
C ILE A 305 4.54 -3.13 15.85
N ALA A 306 5.69 -3.67 16.22
CA ALA A 306 6.55 -4.42 15.32
C ALA A 306 7.12 -5.61 16.06
N GLN A 307 6.94 -6.84 15.53
CA GLN A 307 7.45 -8.09 16.09
C GLN A 307 7.14 -8.29 17.59
N GLY A 308 5.96 -7.85 18.06
CA GLY A 308 5.55 -7.93 19.46
C GLY A 308 6.15 -6.87 20.39
N HIS A 309 6.99 -5.96 19.86
CA HIS A 309 7.50 -4.79 20.54
C HIS A 309 6.53 -3.61 20.39
N TYR A 310 6.44 -2.75 21.39
CA TYR A 310 5.54 -1.60 21.40
C TYR A 310 6.32 -0.29 21.29
N TYR A 311 5.80 0.62 20.47
CA TYR A 311 6.40 1.91 20.19
C TYR A 311 5.38 3.02 20.34
N ILE A 312 5.77 4.10 20.98
CA ILE A 312 4.94 5.29 21.17
C ILE A 312 5.76 6.52 20.83
N CYS A 313 5.17 7.49 20.16
CA CYS A 313 5.78 8.81 20.06
C CYS A 313 5.01 9.86 20.85
N ASN A 314 5.70 10.96 21.21
CA ASN A 314 5.06 12.18 21.67
C ASN A 314 4.53 12.99 20.46
N LEU A 315 3.80 14.07 20.74
CA LEU A 315 3.49 15.11 19.74
C LEU A 315 4.24 16.38 20.09
N THR A 316 4.92 16.94 19.12
CA THR A 316 5.51 18.27 19.26
C THR A 316 4.86 19.26 18.28
N THR A 317 4.51 20.43 18.80
CA THR A 317 3.96 21.54 18.02
C THR A 317 4.68 22.85 18.32
N ALA A 318 5.61 22.82 19.27
CA ALA A 318 6.28 24.01 19.78
C ALA A 318 7.47 24.39 18.90
N LEU A 319 7.50 25.67 18.50
CA LEU A 319 8.68 26.33 17.97
C LEU A 319 9.18 27.30 19.09
N PRO A 320 10.48 27.54 19.24
CA PRO A 320 11.59 27.16 18.36
C PRO A 320 12.25 25.81 18.69
N ASP A 321 11.93 25.14 19.77
CA ASP A 321 12.62 23.93 20.22
C ASP A 321 11.66 22.72 20.28
N PRO A 322 11.23 22.20 19.13
CA PRO A 322 10.42 21.00 19.12
C PRO A 322 11.24 19.79 19.60
N VAL A 323 10.78 19.10 20.63
CA VAL A 323 11.40 17.87 21.13
C VAL A 323 10.53 16.69 20.74
N PHE A 324 10.96 15.96 19.74
CA PHE A 324 10.31 14.74 19.32
C PHE A 324 11.01 13.53 19.92
N LYS A 325 10.23 12.58 20.43
CA LYS A 325 10.75 11.36 21.06
C LYS A 325 9.96 10.14 20.64
N ILE A 326 10.65 9.01 20.57
CA ILE A 326 10.05 7.69 20.44
C ILE A 326 10.48 6.86 21.64
N TYR A 327 9.50 6.19 22.22
CA TYR A 327 9.63 5.30 23.37
C TYR A 327 9.34 3.88 22.93
N HIS A 328 10.01 2.92 23.55
CA HIS A 328 9.96 1.50 23.25
C HIS A 328 9.74 0.66 24.49
N TRP A 329 9.02 -0.45 24.33
CA TRP A 329 8.86 -1.55 25.28
C TRP A 329 9.05 -2.87 24.56
N ALA A 330 9.96 -3.70 25.02
CA ALA A 330 10.22 -5.03 24.44
C ALA A 330 9.03 -6.00 24.61
N ASN A 331 8.16 -5.75 25.56
CA ASN A 331 6.89 -6.47 25.78
C ASN A 331 6.02 -5.66 26.77
N ALA A 332 4.82 -6.14 27.05
CA ALA A 332 3.84 -5.43 27.89
C ALA A 332 4.27 -5.20 29.35
N THR A 333 5.32 -5.86 29.83
CA THR A 333 5.83 -5.73 31.22
C THR A 333 7.25 -5.15 31.29
N ALA A 334 7.84 -4.84 30.12
CA ALA A 334 9.18 -4.26 30.05
C ALA A 334 9.19 -2.80 30.53
N PRO A 335 10.32 -2.29 31.02
CA PRO A 335 10.48 -0.87 31.29
C PRO A 335 10.45 -0.05 29.99
N CYS A 336 10.12 1.24 30.13
CA CYS A 336 10.17 2.21 29.05
C CYS A 336 11.62 2.54 28.68
N GLU A 337 11.96 2.51 27.42
CA GLU A 337 13.21 3.03 26.85
C GLU A 337 12.94 4.19 25.90
N THR A 338 13.72 5.28 25.99
CA THR A 338 13.73 6.32 24.94
C THR A 338 14.73 5.91 23.87
N ILE A 339 14.24 5.59 22.67
CA ILE A 339 15.08 5.13 21.56
C ILE A 339 15.40 6.23 20.54
N LEU A 340 14.63 7.31 20.52
CA LEU A 340 14.93 8.53 19.78
C LEU A 340 14.61 9.75 20.65
N ASP A 341 15.54 10.69 20.71
CA ASP A 341 15.39 11.98 21.39
C ASP A 341 16.04 13.07 20.55
N THR A 342 15.23 13.97 20.01
CA THR A 342 15.71 15.06 19.16
C THR A 342 16.04 16.34 19.92
N THR A 343 16.21 16.27 21.24
CA THR A 343 16.62 17.42 22.05
C THR A 343 17.95 18.00 21.53
N GLY A 344 17.93 19.28 21.15
CA GLY A 344 19.10 19.96 20.62
C GLY A 344 19.36 19.79 19.11
N VAL A 345 18.42 19.20 18.37
CA VAL A 345 18.47 19.04 16.90
C VAL A 345 17.28 19.76 16.25
N PRO A 346 17.07 21.06 16.48
CA PRO A 346 15.81 21.74 16.13
C PRO A 346 15.61 21.92 14.63
N GLU A 347 16.69 22.03 13.82
CA GLU A 347 16.57 22.35 12.40
C GLU A 347 15.86 21.25 11.58
N VAL A 348 15.99 20.00 11.98
CA VAL A 348 15.37 18.85 11.27
C VAL A 348 13.88 18.74 11.59
N PHE A 349 13.47 19.19 12.78
CA PHE A 349 12.11 19.05 13.30
C PHE A 349 11.35 20.37 13.40
N GLN A 350 11.57 21.28 12.48
CA GLN A 350 10.73 22.47 12.37
C GLN A 350 9.33 22.06 11.93
N GLY A 351 8.32 22.34 12.76
CA GLY A 351 6.94 22.02 12.45
C GLY A 351 6.24 21.19 13.52
N ARG A 352 5.22 20.45 13.10
CA ARG A 352 4.44 19.58 13.97
C ARG A 352 4.67 18.12 13.60
N TRP A 353 5.22 17.36 14.54
CA TRP A 353 5.56 15.96 14.39
C TRP A 353 4.89 15.09 15.45
N GLY A 354 4.57 13.86 15.09
CA GLY A 354 4.01 12.86 16.00
C GLY A 354 2.48 12.78 15.99
N ASP A 355 1.79 13.37 15.00
CA ASP A 355 0.38 13.07 14.77
C ASP A 355 0.23 11.61 14.36
N ASN A 356 1.13 11.10 13.54
CA ASN A 356 1.35 9.70 13.28
C ASN A 356 2.83 9.40 13.02
N PHE A 357 3.20 8.14 13.18
CA PHE A 357 4.40 7.52 12.62
C PHE A 357 4.07 6.11 12.18
N SER A 358 4.87 5.58 11.26
CA SER A 358 4.78 4.18 10.85
C SER A 358 6.10 3.48 11.17
N ILE A 359 6.02 2.20 11.51
CA ILE A 359 7.18 1.38 11.84
C ILE A 359 7.07 0.02 11.15
N ASP A 360 8.15 -0.42 10.55
CA ASP A 360 8.31 -1.76 10.01
C ASP A 360 9.70 -2.28 10.36
N LEU A 361 9.74 -3.38 11.11
CA LEU A 361 10.97 -4.06 11.51
C LEU A 361 10.83 -5.55 11.20
N ASP A 362 11.93 -6.14 10.78
CA ASP A 362 12.04 -7.58 10.59
C ASP A 362 12.16 -8.34 11.93
N GLU A 363 12.38 -9.65 11.87
CA GLU A 363 12.53 -10.52 13.03
C GLU A 363 13.78 -10.23 13.87
N ASN A 364 14.77 -9.55 13.30
CA ASN A 364 15.98 -9.11 13.99
C ASN A 364 15.83 -7.70 14.59
N GLY A 365 14.74 -7.02 14.30
CA GLY A 365 14.48 -5.64 14.71
C GLY A 365 15.14 -4.61 13.79
N ASP A 366 15.50 -5.01 12.58
CA ASP A 366 16.10 -4.13 11.59
C ASP A 366 15.01 -3.61 10.63
N GLY A 367 15.07 -2.33 10.27
CA GLY A 367 14.10 -1.73 9.37
C GLY A 367 13.98 -0.23 9.52
N TYR A 368 12.75 0.29 9.50
CA TYR A 368 12.51 1.71 9.36
C TYR A 368 11.41 2.25 10.26
N ILE A 369 11.54 3.54 10.60
CA ILE A 369 10.47 4.38 11.14
C ILE A 369 10.29 5.57 10.21
N TRP A 370 9.04 5.88 9.82
CA TRP A 370 8.69 7.04 9.01
C TRP A 370 7.89 8.04 9.84
N LEU A 371 8.27 9.31 9.74
CA LEU A 371 7.53 10.44 10.29
C LEU A 371 7.01 11.30 9.14
N PHE A 372 5.74 11.66 9.22
CA PHE A 372 5.07 12.45 8.20
C PHE A 372 4.81 13.87 8.72
N ASP A 373 5.06 14.88 7.86
CA ASP A 373 4.82 16.27 8.20
C ASP A 373 3.33 16.61 8.24
N HIS A 374 2.89 17.18 9.37
CA HIS A 374 1.51 17.63 9.54
C HIS A 374 1.15 18.81 8.64
N ALA A 375 2.10 19.68 8.31
CA ALA A 375 1.83 20.96 7.63
C ALA A 375 1.47 20.81 6.14
N GLY A 376 1.34 19.57 5.63
CA GLY A 376 1.03 19.33 4.23
C GLY A 376 2.27 19.29 3.34
N GLY A 377 3.43 19.03 3.93
CA GLY A 377 4.65 18.76 3.19
C GLY A 377 4.52 17.49 2.34
N ALA A 378 5.10 17.53 1.16
CA ALA A 378 5.20 16.37 0.29
C ALA A 378 6.50 15.60 0.58
N PHE A 379 6.75 15.28 1.85
CA PHE A 379 7.92 14.52 2.27
C PHE A 379 7.68 13.78 3.59
N CYS A 380 8.51 12.79 3.86
CA CYS A 380 8.65 12.18 5.18
C CYS A 380 10.12 12.18 5.63
N LEU A 381 10.32 11.90 6.91
CA LEU A 381 11.62 11.59 7.49
C LEU A 381 11.66 10.09 7.78
N ARG A 382 12.60 9.36 7.20
CA ARG A 382 12.83 7.95 7.47
C ARG A 382 14.05 7.77 8.35
N PHE A 383 13.88 7.03 9.42
CA PHE A 383 14.96 6.63 10.34
C PHE A 383 15.27 5.16 10.14
N ASP A 384 16.54 4.82 10.02
CA ASP A 384 16.99 3.44 10.03
C ASP A 384 17.03 2.95 11.50
N VAL A 385 16.57 1.73 11.71
CA VAL A 385 16.54 1.06 13.02
C VAL A 385 17.31 -0.24 12.93
N THR A 386 18.07 -0.55 13.98
CA THR A 386 18.78 -1.83 14.12
C THR A 386 18.49 -2.41 15.49
N GLY A 387 18.19 -3.71 15.55
CA GLY A 387 18.00 -4.45 16.79
C GLY A 387 16.89 -3.87 17.67
N PHE A 388 15.77 -3.42 17.10
CA PHE A 388 14.59 -2.86 17.76
C PHE A 388 14.75 -1.48 18.40
N THR A 389 15.93 -1.10 18.84
CA THR A 389 16.13 0.09 19.72
C THR A 389 17.19 1.06 19.23
N GLN A 390 18.08 0.64 18.35
CA GLN A 390 19.13 1.51 17.85
C GLN A 390 18.64 2.30 16.64
N VAL A 391 18.09 3.49 16.88
CA VAL A 391 17.62 4.40 15.85
C VAL A 391 18.75 5.30 15.42
N ASN A 392 19.07 5.36 14.12
CA ASN A 392 19.99 6.36 13.58
C ASN A 392 19.36 7.75 13.77
N PRO A 393 19.98 8.67 14.53
CA PRO A 393 19.38 9.97 14.82
C PRO A 393 19.37 10.93 13.61
N GLU A 394 20.08 10.58 12.55
CA GLU A 394 20.11 11.36 11.30
C GLU A 394 19.13 10.76 10.29
N PRO A 395 17.92 11.33 10.13
CA PRO A 395 16.94 10.77 9.22
C PRO A 395 17.25 11.09 7.77
N VAL A 396 16.82 10.20 6.89
CA VAL A 396 16.76 10.46 5.46
C VAL A 396 15.48 11.22 5.15
N ARG A 397 15.58 12.41 4.54
CA ARG A 397 14.42 13.11 3.99
C ARG A 397 14.05 12.50 2.64
N ILE A 398 12.81 12.07 2.51
CA ILE A 398 12.28 11.48 1.28
C ILE A 398 11.15 12.37 0.79
N ASP A 399 11.31 12.95 -0.39
CA ASP A 399 10.28 13.76 -1.03
C ASP A 399 9.26 12.83 -1.72
N CYS A 400 7.97 13.16 -1.58
CA CYS A 400 6.86 12.42 -2.15
C CYS A 400 6.15 13.28 -3.20
N PRO A 401 5.72 12.73 -4.34
CA PRO A 401 4.93 13.50 -5.32
C PRO A 401 3.52 13.83 -4.83
N TYR A 402 3.13 13.35 -3.65
CA TYR A 402 1.82 13.54 -3.05
C TYR A 402 1.91 14.28 -1.71
N THR A 403 0.89 15.05 -1.39
CA THR A 403 0.78 15.71 -0.09
C THR A 403 0.52 14.69 1.01
N LEU A 404 1.43 14.56 1.97
CA LEU A 404 1.36 13.64 3.10
C LEU A 404 0.95 14.40 4.37
N ALA A 405 -0.20 15.08 4.34
CA ALA A 405 -0.66 15.85 5.49
C ALA A 405 -1.50 15.00 6.44
N TYR A 406 -1.42 15.28 7.73
CA TYR A 406 -2.16 14.65 8.83
C TYR A 406 -2.20 13.12 8.73
N TYR A 407 -2.03 12.42 9.78
CA TYR A 407 -2.28 10.98 9.93
C TYR A 407 -1.93 10.09 8.72
N ALA A 408 -0.86 10.41 8.00
CA ALA A 408 -0.35 9.49 6.99
C ALA A 408 0.06 8.17 7.63
N SER A 409 -0.27 7.06 6.99
CA SER A 409 0.01 5.71 7.46
C SER A 409 0.67 4.90 6.36
N MET A 410 1.73 4.17 6.71
CA MET A 410 2.48 3.32 5.82
C MET A 410 2.56 1.92 6.41
N ASN A 411 1.99 0.93 5.74
CA ASN A 411 1.86 -0.43 6.23
C ASN A 411 2.50 -1.42 5.26
N ARG A 412 3.42 -2.24 5.76
CA ARG A 412 4.08 -3.28 4.98
C ARG A 412 3.09 -4.30 4.44
N ILE A 413 3.32 -4.76 3.22
CA ILE A 413 2.62 -5.88 2.61
C ILE A 413 3.42 -7.15 2.93
N GLN A 414 2.82 -8.03 3.72
CA GLN A 414 3.48 -9.29 4.09
C GLN A 414 3.69 -10.18 2.87
N GLY A 415 4.88 -10.74 2.75
CA GLY A 415 5.27 -11.61 1.64
C GLY A 415 5.74 -10.87 0.38
N GLU A 416 5.71 -9.54 0.37
CA GLU A 416 6.27 -8.73 -0.72
C GLU A 416 7.46 -7.91 -0.20
N GLU A 417 8.60 -8.03 -0.88
CA GLU A 417 9.81 -7.34 -0.48
C GLU A 417 9.69 -5.84 -0.77
N ASN A 418 9.97 -5.01 0.25
CA ASN A 418 9.99 -3.56 0.14
C ASN A 418 8.72 -2.96 -0.50
N ARG A 419 7.52 -3.44 -0.09
CA ARG A 419 6.22 -2.96 -0.57
C ARG A 419 5.32 -2.56 0.58
N TYR A 420 4.70 -1.40 0.43
CA TYR A 420 3.87 -0.77 1.46
C TYR A 420 2.63 -0.12 0.88
N MET A 421 1.54 -0.15 1.63
CA MET A 421 0.37 0.68 1.37
C MET A 421 0.52 2.01 2.11
N LEU A 422 0.45 3.13 1.39
CA LEU A 422 0.54 4.47 1.95
C LEU A 422 -0.80 5.20 1.77
N THR A 423 -1.29 5.77 2.85
CA THR A 423 -2.50 6.61 2.88
C THR A 423 -2.21 7.91 3.61
N SER A 424 -3.03 8.93 3.38
CA SER A 424 -3.02 10.15 4.20
C SER A 424 -4.37 10.85 4.17
N THR A 425 -4.64 11.70 5.15
CA THR A 425 -5.94 12.36 5.31
C THR A 425 -6.34 13.25 4.13
N TYR A 426 -5.39 13.94 3.49
CA TYR A 426 -5.67 14.80 2.33
C TYR A 426 -5.45 14.13 1.00
N GLN A 427 -4.83 12.97 1.00
CA GLN A 427 -4.67 12.20 -0.20
C GLN A 427 -5.90 11.33 -0.41
N ASN A 428 -6.63 11.58 -1.48
CA ASN A 428 -7.78 10.76 -1.85
C ASN A 428 -7.36 9.50 -2.62
N ALA A 429 -6.07 9.15 -2.60
CA ALA A 429 -5.55 7.94 -3.21
C ALA A 429 -4.90 7.04 -2.16
N ILE A 430 -4.98 5.75 -2.38
CA ILE A 430 -4.22 4.74 -1.67
C ILE A 430 -3.06 4.36 -2.59
N LEU A 431 -1.83 4.49 -2.10
CA LEU A 431 -0.63 4.31 -2.91
C LEU A 431 0.07 3.00 -2.54
N LEU A 432 0.55 2.29 -3.54
CA LEU A 432 1.54 1.23 -3.39
C LEU A 432 2.92 1.84 -3.59
N VAL A 433 3.75 1.78 -2.56
CA VAL A 433 5.07 2.42 -2.53
C VAL A 433 6.15 1.47 -2.01
N ASP A 434 7.42 1.86 -2.15
CA ASP A 434 8.53 1.28 -1.40
C ASP A 434 8.92 2.13 -0.17
N ALA A 435 10.00 1.73 0.51
CA ALA A 435 10.51 2.44 1.68
C ALA A 435 11.00 3.87 1.37
N ASP A 436 11.30 4.17 0.12
CA ASP A 436 11.74 5.48 -0.38
C ASP A 436 10.59 6.28 -1.03
N LEU A 437 9.34 5.84 -0.85
CA LEU A 437 8.11 6.44 -1.38
C LEU A 437 8.04 6.50 -2.92
N ASN A 438 8.79 5.66 -3.62
CA ASN A 438 8.58 5.47 -5.06
C ASN A 438 7.21 4.81 -5.26
N VAL A 439 6.37 5.40 -6.10
CA VAL A 439 5.00 4.94 -6.32
C VAL A 439 4.98 3.92 -7.45
N TYR A 440 4.52 2.71 -7.15
CA TYR A 440 4.39 1.60 -8.11
C TYR A 440 2.99 1.48 -8.70
N ASN A 441 1.97 1.75 -7.89
CA ASN A 441 0.57 1.75 -8.32
C ASN A 441 -0.29 2.56 -7.33
N ARG A 442 -1.56 2.79 -7.68
CA ARG A 442 -2.47 3.58 -6.86
C ARG A 442 -3.93 3.24 -7.11
N ILE A 443 -4.76 3.48 -6.12
CA ILE A 443 -6.21 3.46 -6.22
C ILE A 443 -6.67 4.90 -6.04
N GLU A 444 -7.09 5.54 -7.12
CA GLU A 444 -7.54 6.94 -7.13
C GLU A 444 -9.06 7.04 -7.21
N PRO A 445 -9.64 8.15 -6.72
CA PRO A 445 -11.05 8.44 -6.97
C PRO A 445 -11.37 8.44 -8.46
N GLU A 446 -12.49 7.84 -8.83
CA GLU A 446 -12.96 7.75 -10.21
C GLU A 446 -14.47 8.04 -10.23
N GLU A 447 -14.93 8.74 -11.27
CA GLU A 447 -16.34 9.06 -11.42
C GLU A 447 -17.20 7.79 -11.48
N GLY A 448 -18.23 7.74 -10.65
CA GLY A 448 -19.15 6.59 -10.55
C GLY A 448 -18.68 5.48 -9.61
N LYS A 449 -17.47 5.57 -9.03
CA LYS A 449 -16.97 4.62 -8.03
C LYS A 449 -16.98 5.26 -6.63
N GLU A 450 -17.44 4.51 -5.64
CA GLU A 450 -17.50 5.02 -4.26
C GLU A 450 -16.16 4.93 -3.53
N PHE A 451 -15.23 4.10 -4.00
CA PHE A 451 -13.95 3.88 -3.35
C PHE A 451 -12.76 4.35 -4.23
N PRO A 452 -11.72 4.99 -3.67
CA PRO A 452 -11.56 5.33 -2.25
C PRO A 452 -12.45 6.52 -1.84
N VAL A 453 -12.88 6.50 -0.58
CA VAL A 453 -13.58 7.65 0.00
C VAL A 453 -12.60 8.68 0.56
N VAL A 454 -13.06 9.90 0.75
CA VAL A 454 -12.24 10.93 1.43
C VAL A 454 -11.90 10.45 2.85
N ALA A 455 -10.64 10.68 3.26
CA ALA A 455 -10.12 10.31 4.57
C ALA A 455 -10.07 8.79 4.84
N GLU A 456 -9.68 8.00 3.85
CA GLU A 456 -9.16 6.65 4.09
C GLU A 456 -7.81 6.80 4.79
N ASN A 457 -7.82 6.80 6.13
CA ASN A 457 -6.65 7.16 6.93
C ASN A 457 -5.66 6.01 7.07
N ASP A 458 -6.12 4.78 6.92
CA ASP A 458 -5.28 3.61 7.05
C ASP A 458 -5.72 2.50 6.11
N ALA A 459 -4.75 1.85 5.47
CA ALA A 459 -4.96 0.75 4.54
C ALA A 459 -3.91 -0.34 4.75
N ARG A 460 -4.35 -1.59 4.78
CA ARG A 460 -3.48 -2.78 4.90
C ARG A 460 -3.84 -3.81 3.85
N VAL A 461 -2.83 -4.51 3.40
CA VAL A 461 -3.01 -5.70 2.57
C VAL A 461 -2.56 -6.93 3.36
N ILE A 462 -3.38 -7.95 3.38
CA ILE A 462 -3.09 -9.23 4.01
C ILE A 462 -3.43 -10.38 3.08
N SER A 463 -2.54 -11.36 3.00
CA SER A 463 -2.81 -12.62 2.32
C SER A 463 -3.35 -13.65 3.32
N PHE A 464 -4.44 -14.31 2.97
CA PHE A 464 -5.08 -15.29 3.83
C PHE A 464 -5.71 -16.40 3.00
N ASN A 465 -5.33 -17.65 3.29
CA ASN A 465 -5.89 -18.83 2.64
C ASN A 465 -5.96 -18.70 1.11
N GLY A 466 -4.87 -18.25 0.48
CA GLY A 466 -4.75 -18.13 -0.99
C GLY A 466 -5.44 -16.91 -1.62
N GLU A 467 -6.15 -16.10 -0.84
CA GLU A 467 -6.71 -14.81 -1.30
C GLU A 467 -5.96 -13.64 -0.66
N ARG A 468 -6.03 -12.46 -1.29
CA ARG A 468 -5.46 -11.20 -0.80
C ARG A 468 -6.57 -10.20 -0.55
N TYR A 469 -6.51 -9.51 0.59
CA TYR A 469 -7.52 -8.56 1.02
C TYR A 469 -6.92 -7.19 1.27
N LEU A 470 -7.57 -6.15 0.76
CA LEU A 470 -7.34 -4.77 1.14
C LEU A 470 -8.32 -4.41 2.26
N ILE A 471 -7.78 -3.98 3.40
CA ILE A 471 -8.55 -3.55 4.57
C ILE A 471 -8.34 -2.05 4.74
N THR A 472 -9.42 -1.29 4.85
CA THR A 472 -9.36 0.15 5.09
C THR A 472 -10.26 0.57 6.24
N CYS A 473 -9.91 1.70 6.86
CA CYS A 473 -10.76 2.39 7.83
C CYS A 473 -10.70 3.90 7.59
N ASN A 474 -11.85 4.53 7.49
CA ASN A 474 -11.94 5.97 7.26
C ASN A 474 -12.26 6.75 8.54
N GLY A 475 -11.64 7.92 8.68
CA GLY A 475 -11.89 8.86 9.76
C GLY A 475 -12.51 10.16 9.24
N TRP A 476 -13.80 10.37 9.48
CA TRP A 476 -14.56 11.50 8.95
C TRP A 476 -14.47 12.79 9.78
N GLY A 477 -13.35 13.14 10.32
CA GLY A 477 -13.08 14.29 11.17
C GLY A 477 -14.16 15.36 11.33
N TRP A 478 -14.43 16.14 10.30
CA TRP A 478 -15.40 17.23 10.37
C TRP A 478 -16.72 16.94 9.65
N ASN A 479 -16.90 15.77 9.09
CA ASN A 479 -18.16 15.35 8.47
C ASN A 479 -18.90 14.35 9.35
N TYR A 480 -19.56 14.86 10.34
CA TYR A 480 -20.21 14.12 11.43
C TYR A 480 -21.43 13.29 11.02
N SER A 481 -21.90 13.44 9.78
CA SER A 481 -23.07 12.71 9.29
C SER A 481 -22.73 11.33 8.71
N LYS A 482 -21.44 11.00 8.57
CA LYS A 482 -21.01 9.74 7.98
C LYS A 482 -20.44 8.81 9.05
N ALA A 483 -20.77 7.54 8.97
CA ALA A 483 -20.18 6.51 9.80
C ALA A 483 -18.71 6.30 9.45
N GLN A 484 -17.90 6.09 10.49
CA GLN A 484 -16.57 5.54 10.34
C GLN A 484 -16.72 4.04 10.06
N THR A 485 -16.07 3.56 9.02
CA THR A 485 -16.38 2.23 8.48
C THR A 485 -15.10 1.46 8.21
N ILE A 486 -15.07 0.21 8.68
CA ILE A 486 -14.09 -0.78 8.27
C ILE A 486 -14.61 -1.37 6.96
N ARG A 487 -13.78 -1.43 5.92
CA ARG A 487 -14.10 -2.05 4.64
C ARG A 487 -13.05 -3.07 4.28
N VAL A 488 -13.51 -4.17 3.70
CA VAL A 488 -12.63 -5.21 3.17
C VAL A 488 -12.96 -5.41 1.71
N TYR A 489 -11.94 -5.41 0.88
CA TYR A 489 -12.04 -5.61 -0.56
C TYR A 489 -11.24 -6.83 -0.98
N ASP A 490 -11.76 -7.56 -1.97
CA ASP A 490 -11.00 -8.62 -2.63
C ASP A 490 -9.92 -8.00 -3.54
N LEU A 491 -8.67 -8.30 -3.26
CA LEU A 491 -7.49 -7.86 -4.02
C LEU A 491 -6.72 -9.07 -4.55
N SER A 492 -7.39 -10.20 -4.80
CA SER A 492 -6.75 -11.48 -5.12
C SER A 492 -6.35 -11.62 -6.59
N GLN A 493 -6.87 -10.74 -7.47
CA GLN A 493 -6.67 -10.87 -8.90
C GLN A 493 -5.32 -10.29 -9.35
N GLY A 494 -4.25 -11.07 -9.26
CA GLY A 494 -2.90 -10.70 -9.68
C GLY A 494 -1.84 -11.47 -8.91
N VAL A 495 -0.68 -11.67 -9.52
CA VAL A 495 0.46 -12.40 -8.93
C VAL A 495 1.06 -11.64 -7.73
N ASP A 496 0.97 -10.34 -7.72
CA ASP A 496 1.40 -9.45 -6.64
C ASP A 496 0.37 -8.35 -6.39
N THR A 497 0.60 -7.51 -5.39
CA THR A 497 -0.30 -6.41 -5.06
C THR A 497 -0.34 -5.34 -6.15
N GLN A 498 0.73 -5.11 -6.89
CA GLN A 498 0.74 -4.13 -7.97
C GLN A 498 -0.23 -4.53 -9.10
N MET A 499 -0.15 -5.78 -9.57
CA MET A 499 -1.07 -6.29 -10.57
C MET A 499 -2.50 -6.38 -10.03
N ALA A 500 -2.65 -6.78 -8.77
CA ALA A 500 -3.94 -6.83 -8.11
C ALA A 500 -4.63 -5.45 -8.07
N ILE A 501 -3.91 -4.37 -7.76
CA ILE A 501 -4.44 -3.00 -7.82
C ILE A 501 -4.81 -2.62 -9.26
N THR A 502 -4.00 -2.99 -10.24
CA THR A 502 -4.32 -2.72 -11.65
C THR A 502 -5.65 -3.38 -12.05
N ASN A 503 -5.85 -4.63 -11.68
CA ASN A 503 -7.08 -5.37 -11.95
C ASN A 503 -8.26 -4.83 -11.14
N PHE A 504 -8.05 -4.52 -9.86
CA PHE A 504 -9.05 -3.94 -8.97
C PHE A 504 -9.57 -2.59 -9.49
N ASN A 505 -8.71 -1.78 -10.07
CA ASN A 505 -9.10 -0.50 -10.66
C ASN A 505 -10.07 -0.65 -11.84
N GLN A 506 -10.14 -1.82 -12.48
CA GLN A 506 -11.10 -2.12 -13.55
C GLN A 506 -12.47 -2.62 -13.02
N THR A 507 -12.61 -2.88 -11.72
CA THR A 507 -13.86 -3.33 -11.09
C THR A 507 -14.69 -2.16 -10.58
N ASP A 508 -15.89 -2.46 -10.07
CA ASP A 508 -16.74 -1.46 -9.39
C ASP A 508 -16.22 -1.09 -8.00
N ARG A 509 -15.14 -1.71 -7.52
CA ARG A 509 -14.52 -1.48 -6.22
C ARG A 509 -15.50 -1.63 -5.05
N THR A 510 -16.39 -2.61 -5.15
CA THR A 510 -17.37 -2.89 -4.10
C THR A 510 -16.73 -3.70 -2.97
N PRO A 511 -16.91 -3.29 -1.70
CA PRO A 511 -16.38 -4.05 -0.58
C PRO A 511 -17.11 -5.40 -0.45
N ILE A 512 -16.36 -6.46 -0.14
CA ILE A 512 -16.92 -7.79 0.17
C ILE A 512 -17.43 -7.88 1.61
N TYR A 513 -16.96 -6.96 2.47
CA TYR A 513 -17.42 -6.84 3.86
C TYR A 513 -17.30 -5.39 4.33
N THR A 514 -18.27 -4.95 5.14
CA THR A 514 -18.28 -3.64 5.79
C THR A 514 -18.75 -3.75 7.24
N PHE A 515 -18.16 -2.95 8.12
CA PHE A 515 -18.60 -2.80 9.49
C PHE A 515 -18.52 -1.33 9.93
N GLU A 516 -19.63 -0.79 10.41
CA GLU A 516 -19.73 0.61 10.86
C GLU A 516 -19.37 0.74 12.34
N LEU A 517 -18.38 1.62 12.65
CA LEU A 517 -18.01 1.95 14.01
C LEU A 517 -18.96 2.96 14.65
N VAL A 518 -19.65 3.76 13.86
CA VAL A 518 -20.64 4.78 14.26
C VAL A 518 -20.14 5.65 15.42
N GLY A 519 -19.38 6.68 15.10
CA GLY A 519 -18.84 7.62 16.09
C GLY A 519 -19.77 8.80 16.36
N ALA A 520 -19.61 9.41 17.52
CA ALA A 520 -20.12 10.76 17.80
C ALA A 520 -19.23 11.81 17.10
N ASN A 521 -19.74 13.02 16.96
CA ASN A 521 -19.00 14.20 16.48
C ASN A 521 -17.56 14.26 17.00
N CYS A 522 -16.61 14.23 16.10
CA CYS A 522 -15.19 14.26 16.41
C CYS A 522 -14.46 15.20 15.45
N SER A 523 -13.54 16.00 15.93
CA SER A 523 -12.67 16.83 15.09
C SER A 523 -11.40 16.11 14.66
N ALA A 524 -11.14 14.93 15.18
CA ALA A 524 -10.00 14.12 14.80
C ALA A 524 -10.28 13.35 13.49
N TRP A 525 -9.29 13.35 12.62
CA TRP A 525 -9.34 12.71 11.31
C TRP A 525 -8.56 11.39 11.27
N SER A 526 -8.34 10.77 12.41
CA SER A 526 -7.62 9.51 12.51
C SER A 526 -8.56 8.32 12.44
N ALA A 527 -8.11 7.29 11.76
CA ALA A 527 -8.64 5.94 11.84
C ALA A 527 -7.48 4.97 11.68
N ASN A 528 -7.61 3.80 12.23
CA ASN A 528 -6.56 2.79 12.20
C ASN A 528 -7.12 1.45 11.80
N THR A 529 -6.29 0.66 11.14
CA THR A 529 -6.54 -0.75 10.86
C THR A 529 -5.49 -1.62 11.54
N GLY A 530 -5.80 -2.88 11.69
CA GLY A 530 -4.87 -3.93 12.06
C GLY A 530 -5.35 -5.24 11.47
N ALA A 531 -4.43 -6.14 11.19
CA ALA A 531 -4.77 -7.47 10.72
C ALA A 531 -3.72 -8.48 11.16
N GLY A 532 -4.16 -9.72 11.30
CA GLY A 532 -3.29 -10.83 11.63
C GLY A 532 -4.03 -12.16 11.48
N ILE A 533 -3.37 -13.21 11.89
CA ILE A 533 -3.93 -14.56 11.93
C ILE A 533 -3.90 -15.03 13.38
N ASP A 534 -5.05 -15.48 13.89
CA ASP A 534 -5.13 -15.95 15.27
C ASP A 534 -4.53 -17.36 15.45
N ASP A 535 -4.44 -17.80 16.70
CA ASP A 535 -3.91 -19.11 17.09
C ASP A 535 -4.73 -20.31 16.58
N GLU A 536 -5.94 -20.07 16.08
CA GLU A 536 -6.80 -21.07 15.45
C GLU A 536 -6.75 -21.00 13.91
N GLY A 537 -5.91 -20.10 13.36
CA GLY A 537 -5.73 -19.95 11.92
C GLY A 537 -6.84 -19.16 11.23
N ASN A 538 -7.57 -18.29 11.94
CA ASN A 538 -8.57 -17.40 11.36
C ASN A 538 -7.97 -16.02 11.06
N LEU A 539 -8.50 -15.36 10.05
CA LEU A 539 -8.20 -13.96 9.79
C LEU A 539 -8.82 -13.08 10.87
N VAL A 540 -8.02 -12.19 11.44
CA VAL A 540 -8.48 -11.22 12.43
C VAL A 540 -8.21 -9.82 11.91
N ILE A 541 -9.25 -8.99 11.87
CA ILE A 541 -9.21 -7.62 11.35
C ILE A 541 -9.64 -6.68 12.47
N MET A 542 -8.89 -5.62 12.69
CA MET A 542 -9.24 -4.54 13.60
C MET A 542 -9.50 -3.25 12.83
N GLY A 543 -10.47 -2.48 13.27
CA GLY A 543 -10.62 -1.07 12.91
C GLY A 543 -10.96 -0.25 14.14
N ALA A 544 -10.40 0.95 14.21
CA ALA A 544 -10.59 1.87 15.32
C ALA A 544 -10.67 3.32 14.84
N ALA A 545 -11.48 4.13 15.53
CA ALA A 545 -11.58 5.55 15.26
C ALA A 545 -11.97 6.34 16.53
N PRO A 546 -11.53 7.59 16.70
CA PRO A 546 -11.88 8.41 17.84
C PRO A 546 -13.40 8.54 17.97
N ARG A 547 -13.91 8.40 19.21
CA ARG A 547 -15.35 8.37 19.55
C ARG A 547 -16.17 7.28 18.85
N GLY A 548 -15.62 6.65 17.81
CA GLY A 548 -16.22 5.49 17.13
C GLY A 548 -15.96 4.19 17.88
N GLY A 549 -14.89 4.13 18.68
CA GLY A 549 -14.46 2.93 19.36
C GLY A 549 -13.58 2.06 18.48
N PHE A 550 -13.54 0.77 18.80
CA PHE A 550 -12.88 -0.24 17.98
C PHE A 550 -13.74 -1.50 17.83
N SER A 551 -13.46 -2.24 16.78
CA SER A 551 -14.03 -3.57 16.58
C SER A 551 -12.98 -4.52 16.05
N ILE A 552 -13.02 -5.75 16.52
CA ILE A 552 -12.21 -6.84 16.01
C ILE A 552 -13.16 -7.84 15.33
N ILE A 553 -12.86 -8.19 14.10
CA ILE A 553 -13.64 -9.07 13.25
C ILE A 553 -12.80 -10.31 13.02
N ARG A 554 -13.30 -11.46 13.47
CA ARG A 554 -12.67 -12.77 13.27
C ARG A 554 -13.40 -13.49 12.14
N VAL A 555 -12.65 -13.95 11.15
CA VAL A 555 -13.23 -14.57 9.95
C VAL A 555 -12.56 -15.93 9.71
N PRO A 556 -13.31 -17.04 9.74
CA PRO A 556 -12.75 -18.35 9.47
C PRO A 556 -12.40 -18.52 7.99
N LYS A 557 -11.59 -19.54 7.69
CA LYS A 557 -11.37 -19.99 6.32
C LYS A 557 -12.68 -20.49 5.71
N LYS A 558 -12.87 -20.27 4.43
CA LYS A 558 -13.87 -21.00 3.65
C LYS A 558 -13.53 -22.49 3.66
N HIS A 559 -14.55 -23.35 3.69
CA HIS A 559 -14.46 -24.82 3.67
C HIS A 559 -15.30 -25.39 2.55
#